data_9e8e31a441b0df1bcc10a317764f6068
#
_entry.id   9e8e31a441b0df1bcc10a317764f6068
#
_cell.length_a   1.000
_cell.length_b   1.000
_cell.length_c   1.000
_cell.angle_alpha   90.00
_cell.angle_beta   90.00
_cell.angle_gamma   90.00
#
_symmetry.space_group_name_H-M   'P 1'
#
loop_
_entity.id
_entity.type
_entity.pdbx_description
1 polymer ?
#
loop_
_entity_poly.entity_id
_entity_poly.type
_entity_poly.pdbx_seq_one_letter_code
_entity_poly.pdbx_strand_id
1 'polypeptide(L)'
;QNQTQKKSRDRQAQPRNTFGNQHRSQFQAAFQIFCRRWLPVCIAALILSGTANLLRESRLQQEVAAKIVRFHVRANSDCASDQQIKLQVRDAVAEELQTILHGAETKAETEEILRENEPSIRAAALQTLRAGGSTDDITVTYGKASFEEKETGNYILPAGTYDALQINIGRAKGHNWWC
;
A
#
# COMPACT_ATOMS: atom_id res chain seq x y z
N GLN A 1 -28.28 30.03 -93.30
CA GLN A 1 -26.86 30.13 -93.02
C GLN A 1 -26.66 30.30 -91.50
N ASN A 2 -26.45 29.20 -90.80
CA ASN A 2 -25.82 29.28 -89.48
C ASN A 2 -25.34 27.90 -89.10
N GLN A 3 -24.06 27.68 -89.14
CA GLN A 3 -23.38 26.49 -88.72
C GLN A 3 -23.19 26.58 -87.15
N THR A 4 -23.91 25.78 -86.45
CA THR A 4 -23.70 25.57 -85.01
C THR A 4 -22.62 24.53 -84.80
N GLN A 5 -21.45 24.99 -84.40
CA GLN A 5 -20.33 24.15 -83.98
C GLN A 5 -20.74 23.40 -82.66
N LYS A 6 -20.78 22.09 -82.79
CA LYS A 6 -21.00 21.14 -81.62
C LYS A 6 -19.61 20.88 -81.02
N LYS A 7 -19.31 21.58 -79.93
CA LYS A 7 -18.09 21.41 -79.14
C LYS A 7 -18.18 20.17 -78.28
N SER A 8 -17.60 19.07 -78.69
CA SER A 8 -17.46 17.85 -77.94
C SER A 8 -16.50 18.11 -76.75
N ARG A 9 -17.01 18.00 -75.54
CA ARG A 9 -16.24 17.99 -74.31
C ARG A 9 -15.71 16.58 -74.08
N ASP A 10 -14.47 16.36 -74.39
CA ASP A 10 -13.67 15.22 -73.93
C ASP A 10 -13.55 15.32 -72.43
N ARG A 11 -14.28 14.47 -71.69
CA ARG A 11 -14.04 14.23 -70.28
C ARG A 11 -12.84 13.31 -70.17
N GLN A 12 -11.67 13.90 -69.94
CA GLN A 12 -10.50 13.16 -69.49
C GLN A 12 -10.86 12.41 -68.21
N ALA A 13 -10.96 11.11 -68.29
CA ALA A 13 -11.07 10.22 -67.15
C ALA A 13 -9.73 10.22 -66.42
N GLN A 14 -9.69 10.87 -65.29
CA GLN A 14 -8.53 10.83 -64.36
C GLN A 14 -8.33 9.38 -63.90
N PRO A 15 -7.12 8.81 -63.99
CA PRO A 15 -6.84 7.47 -63.50
C PRO A 15 -7.07 7.44 -61.99
N ARG A 16 -8.08 6.68 -61.55
CA ARG A 16 -8.28 6.40 -60.13
C ARG A 16 -7.05 5.69 -59.60
N ASN A 17 -6.40 6.26 -58.59
CA ASN A 17 -5.27 5.73 -57.88
C ASN A 17 -5.68 4.43 -57.12
N THR A 18 -5.78 3.32 -57.86
CA THR A 18 -6.16 2.01 -57.32
C THR A 18 -5.02 1.36 -56.54
N PHE A 19 -3.76 1.73 -56.78
CA PHE A 19 -2.60 1.18 -56.13
C PHE A 19 -2.48 1.56 -54.64
N GLY A 20 -2.89 2.77 -54.25
CA GLY A 20 -2.83 3.19 -52.80
C GLY A 20 -3.88 2.52 -51.92
N ASN A 21 -5.04 2.13 -52.47
CA ASN A 21 -6.11 1.52 -51.68
C ASN A 21 -5.88 0.03 -51.39
N GLN A 22 -5.20 -0.67 -52.29
CA GLN A 22 -4.94 -2.10 -52.15
C GLN A 22 -3.89 -2.39 -51.07
N HIS A 23 -2.84 -1.59 -50.95
CA HIS A 23 -1.87 -1.70 -49.87
C HIS A 23 -2.46 -1.32 -48.50
N ARG A 24 -3.35 -0.34 -48.47
CA ARG A 24 -4.02 0.08 -47.21
C ARG A 24 -4.97 -0.96 -46.71
N SER A 25 -5.70 -1.66 -47.57
CA SER A 25 -6.62 -2.73 -47.21
C SER A 25 -5.89 -4.00 -46.72
N GLN A 26 -4.76 -4.35 -47.31
CA GLN A 26 -3.93 -5.48 -46.87
C GLN A 26 -3.28 -5.20 -45.52
N PHE A 27 -2.82 -3.97 -45.31
CA PHE A 27 -2.25 -3.59 -43.98
C PHE A 27 -3.31 -3.59 -42.89
N GLN A 28 -4.52 -3.13 -43.19
CA GLN A 28 -5.63 -3.17 -42.24
C GLN A 28 -6.08 -4.60 -41.93
N ALA A 29 -6.14 -5.49 -42.91
CA ALA A 29 -6.49 -6.89 -42.70
C ALA A 29 -5.41 -7.62 -41.86
N ALA A 30 -4.14 -7.41 -42.17
CA ALA A 30 -3.02 -7.97 -41.40
C ALA A 30 -3.01 -7.45 -39.97
N PHE A 31 -3.26 -6.17 -39.76
CA PHE A 31 -3.36 -5.55 -38.45
C PHE A 31 -4.56 -6.09 -37.63
N GLN A 32 -5.71 -6.27 -38.25
CA GLN A 32 -6.88 -6.87 -37.59
C GLN A 32 -6.64 -8.33 -37.20
N ILE A 33 -5.98 -9.13 -38.05
CA ILE A 33 -5.61 -10.51 -37.72
C ILE A 33 -4.59 -10.53 -36.58
N PHE A 34 -3.60 -9.66 -36.60
CA PHE A 34 -2.62 -9.49 -35.53
C PHE A 34 -3.31 -9.12 -34.21
N CYS A 35 -4.14 -8.09 -34.18
CA CYS A 35 -4.87 -7.69 -32.99
C CYS A 35 -5.80 -8.80 -32.48
N ARG A 36 -6.51 -9.51 -33.36
CA ARG A 36 -7.44 -10.57 -32.96
C ARG A 36 -6.73 -11.79 -32.34
N ARG A 37 -5.51 -12.10 -32.79
CA ARG A 37 -4.75 -13.27 -32.26
C ARG A 37 -3.86 -12.94 -31.08
N TRP A 38 -3.25 -11.76 -31.06
CA TRP A 38 -2.24 -11.38 -30.07
C TRP A 38 -2.78 -10.56 -28.91
N LEU A 39 -3.83 -9.77 -29.12
CA LEU A 39 -4.45 -8.98 -28.07
C LEU A 39 -4.89 -9.84 -26.86
N PRO A 40 -5.61 -10.98 -27.03
CA PRO A 40 -5.97 -11.81 -25.89
C PRO A 40 -4.75 -12.44 -25.20
N VAL A 41 -3.69 -12.77 -25.94
CA VAL A 41 -2.44 -13.29 -25.36
C VAL A 41 -1.73 -12.20 -24.53
N CYS A 42 -1.66 -10.98 -25.03
CA CYS A 42 -1.10 -9.84 -24.29
C CYS A 42 -1.91 -9.54 -23.02
N ILE A 43 -3.25 -9.55 -23.12
CA ILE A 43 -4.12 -9.35 -21.96
C ILE A 43 -3.92 -10.47 -20.94
N ALA A 44 -3.88 -11.73 -21.38
CA ALA A 44 -3.62 -12.86 -20.48
C ALA A 44 -2.25 -12.75 -19.80
N ALA A 45 -1.21 -12.37 -20.53
CA ALA A 45 0.14 -12.15 -19.98
C ALA A 45 0.17 -11.01 -18.95
N LEU A 46 -0.56 -9.91 -19.20
CA LEU A 46 -0.70 -8.80 -18.24
C LEU A 46 -1.43 -9.24 -16.98
N ILE A 47 -2.51 -10.00 -17.11
CA ILE A 47 -3.26 -10.54 -15.97
C ILE A 47 -2.38 -11.50 -15.16
N LEU A 48 -1.67 -12.42 -15.81
CA LEU A 48 -0.76 -13.36 -15.15
C LEU A 48 0.38 -12.65 -14.43
N SER A 49 0.98 -11.63 -15.04
CA SER A 49 2.04 -10.86 -14.40
C SER A 49 1.52 -10.04 -13.21
N GLY A 50 0.32 -9.46 -13.34
CA GLY A 50 -0.34 -8.73 -12.25
C GLY A 50 -0.67 -9.64 -11.06
N THR A 51 -1.25 -10.81 -11.32
CA THR A 51 -1.56 -11.79 -10.27
C THR A 51 -0.31 -12.35 -9.60
N ALA A 52 0.77 -12.61 -10.36
CA ALA A 52 2.03 -13.07 -9.81
C ALA A 52 2.66 -12.03 -8.86
N ASN A 53 2.61 -10.74 -9.21
CA ASN A 53 3.09 -9.67 -8.35
C ASN A 53 2.27 -9.56 -7.05
N LEU A 54 0.95 -9.59 -7.13
CA LEU A 54 0.08 -9.57 -5.95
C LEU A 54 0.34 -10.76 -5.01
N LEU A 55 0.54 -11.95 -5.56
CA LEU A 55 0.88 -13.14 -4.78
C LEU A 55 2.27 -13.03 -4.12
N ARG A 56 3.22 -12.41 -4.80
CA ARG A 56 4.56 -12.19 -4.24
C ARG A 56 4.52 -11.21 -3.07
N GLU A 57 3.81 -10.09 -3.21
CA GLU A 57 3.65 -9.10 -2.14
C GLU A 57 2.94 -9.69 -0.92
N SER A 58 1.87 -10.47 -1.14
CA SER A 58 1.15 -11.13 -0.05
C SER A 58 2.01 -12.16 0.70
N ARG A 59 2.85 -12.91 0.00
CA ARG A 59 3.80 -13.86 0.63
C ARG A 59 4.86 -13.12 1.45
N LEU A 60 5.47 -12.08 0.89
CA LEU A 60 6.46 -11.26 1.59
C LEU A 60 5.86 -10.66 2.87
N GLN A 61 4.65 -10.09 2.78
CA GLN A 61 3.94 -9.57 3.95
C GLN A 61 3.71 -10.65 5.01
N GLN A 62 3.28 -11.85 4.62
CA GLN A 62 3.07 -12.96 5.55
C GLN A 62 4.37 -13.42 6.20
N GLU A 63 5.46 -13.53 5.44
CA GLU A 63 6.78 -13.91 5.96
C GLU A 63 7.31 -12.89 6.97
N VAL A 64 7.14 -11.60 6.70
CA VAL A 64 7.53 -10.53 7.62
C VAL A 64 6.61 -10.56 8.86
N ALA A 65 5.30 -10.64 8.68
CA ALA A 65 4.34 -10.68 9.77
C ALA A 65 4.52 -11.90 10.70
N ALA A 66 5.04 -13.02 10.17
CA ALA A 66 5.34 -14.20 10.96
C ALA A 66 6.57 -14.02 11.89
N LYS A 67 7.43 -13.03 11.61
CA LYS A 67 8.71 -12.85 12.32
C LYS A 67 8.74 -11.67 13.28
N ILE A 68 7.83 -10.69 13.11
CA ILE A 68 7.86 -9.46 13.89
C ILE A 68 6.57 -9.24 14.66
N VAL A 69 6.70 -8.53 15.77
CA VAL A 69 5.61 -7.87 16.49
C VAL A 69 5.76 -6.37 16.25
N ARG A 70 4.68 -5.71 15.84
CA ARG A 70 4.71 -4.25 15.67
C ARG A 70 4.24 -3.56 16.94
N PHE A 71 4.67 -2.32 17.09
CA PHE A 71 4.30 -1.48 18.22
C PHE A 71 3.68 -0.18 17.72
N HIS A 72 2.54 0.21 18.29
CA HIS A 72 1.98 1.52 17.99
C HIS A 72 1.36 2.21 19.20
N VAL A 73 1.40 3.55 19.18
CA VAL A 73 0.79 4.41 20.16
C VAL A 73 -0.19 5.34 19.46
N ARG A 74 -1.40 5.42 19.97
CA ARG A 74 -2.45 6.28 19.44
C ARG A 74 -2.80 7.37 20.46
N ALA A 75 -2.75 8.63 20.00
CA ALA A 75 -3.11 9.77 20.83
C ALA A 75 -4.62 9.86 21.07
N ASN A 76 -5.03 10.53 22.14
CA ASN A 76 -6.44 10.81 22.45
C ASN A 76 -7.10 11.62 21.33
N SER A 77 -6.38 12.63 20.78
CA SER A 77 -6.83 13.48 19.68
C SER A 77 -5.67 13.99 18.82
N ASP A 78 -5.96 14.79 17.80
CA ASP A 78 -4.95 15.39 16.92
C ASP A 78 -4.47 16.77 17.40
N CYS A 79 -4.86 17.22 18.58
CA CYS A 79 -4.31 18.46 19.13
C CYS A 79 -2.82 18.32 19.44
N ALA A 80 -2.08 19.43 19.36
CA ALA A 80 -0.63 19.43 19.51
C ALA A 80 -0.15 18.86 20.84
N SER A 81 -0.87 19.15 21.94
CA SER A 81 -0.56 18.60 23.27
C SER A 81 -0.69 17.09 23.34
N ASP A 82 -1.78 16.51 22.78
CA ASP A 82 -2.00 15.07 22.77
C ASP A 82 -0.95 14.35 21.90
N GLN A 83 -0.59 14.97 20.76
CA GLN A 83 0.45 14.45 19.89
C GLN A 83 1.83 14.48 20.55
N GLN A 84 2.15 15.53 21.32
CA GLN A 84 3.40 15.63 22.05
C GLN A 84 3.47 14.59 23.20
N ILE A 85 2.41 14.45 23.99
CA ILE A 85 2.31 13.46 25.05
C ILE A 85 2.43 12.03 24.49
N LYS A 86 1.78 11.75 23.37
CA LYS A 86 1.92 10.47 22.68
C LYS A 86 3.38 10.11 22.40
N LEU A 87 4.21 11.06 21.96
CA LEU A 87 5.63 10.82 21.70
C LEU A 87 6.40 10.50 22.98
N GLN A 88 6.08 11.18 24.07
CA GLN A 88 6.70 10.88 25.37
C GLN A 88 6.31 9.50 25.89
N VAL A 89 5.03 9.13 25.78
CA VAL A 89 4.54 7.80 26.14
C VAL A 89 5.20 6.72 25.28
N ARG A 90 5.33 6.96 23.97
CA ARG A 90 6.05 6.05 23.06
C ARG A 90 7.48 5.79 23.56
N ASP A 91 8.21 6.86 23.89
CA ASP A 91 9.62 6.75 24.27
C ASP A 91 9.77 5.99 25.60
N ALA A 92 8.94 6.28 26.58
CA ALA A 92 8.94 5.57 27.85
C ALA A 92 8.57 4.08 27.71
N VAL A 93 7.57 3.77 26.88
CA VAL A 93 7.20 2.36 26.61
C VAL A 93 8.30 1.67 25.80
N ALA A 94 8.95 2.34 24.84
CA ALA A 94 10.06 1.76 24.10
C ALA A 94 11.26 1.42 25.00
N GLU A 95 11.56 2.24 26.00
CA GLU A 95 12.60 1.97 27.02
C GLU A 95 12.22 0.74 27.89
N GLU A 96 11.00 0.66 28.35
CA GLU A 96 10.50 -0.52 29.09
C GLU A 96 10.58 -1.78 28.22
N LEU A 97 10.15 -1.71 26.96
CA LEU A 97 10.22 -2.84 26.02
C LEU A 97 11.67 -3.30 25.78
N GLN A 98 12.63 -2.39 25.69
CA GLN A 98 14.04 -2.77 25.57
C GLN A 98 14.52 -3.56 26.78
N THR A 99 14.04 -3.21 27.96
CA THR A 99 14.40 -3.88 29.22
C THR A 99 13.78 -5.28 29.30
N ILE A 100 12.47 -5.40 29.10
CA ILE A 100 11.77 -6.67 29.27
C ILE A 100 11.98 -7.66 28.14
N LEU A 101 12.25 -7.19 26.91
CA LEU A 101 12.51 -8.04 25.75
C LEU A 101 14.00 -8.41 25.58
N HIS A 102 14.85 -8.01 26.53
CA HIS A 102 16.26 -8.34 26.46
C HIS A 102 16.45 -9.86 26.50
N GLY A 103 17.01 -10.41 25.41
CA GLY A 103 17.23 -11.86 25.29
C GLY A 103 16.09 -12.65 24.65
N ALA A 104 14.99 -12.03 24.27
CA ALA A 104 13.96 -12.69 23.46
C ALA A 104 14.49 -12.96 22.04
N GLU A 105 14.54 -14.23 21.64
CA GLU A 105 15.07 -14.64 20.33
C GLU A 105 13.96 -14.95 19.31
N THR A 106 12.77 -15.26 19.80
CA THR A 106 11.65 -15.66 18.94
C THR A 106 10.43 -14.76 19.13
N LYS A 107 9.59 -14.71 18.10
CA LYS A 107 8.32 -14.00 18.17
C LYS A 107 7.42 -14.55 19.28
N ALA A 108 7.39 -15.86 19.47
CA ALA A 108 6.56 -16.51 20.50
C ALA A 108 6.98 -16.08 21.92
N GLU A 109 8.30 -16.05 22.20
CA GLU A 109 8.83 -15.53 23.46
C GLU A 109 8.49 -14.05 23.65
N THR A 110 8.65 -13.24 22.61
CA THR A 110 8.26 -11.83 22.62
C THR A 110 6.80 -11.68 23.01
N GLU A 111 5.90 -12.47 22.41
CA GLU A 111 4.45 -12.43 22.69
C GLU A 111 4.14 -12.81 24.13
N GLU A 112 4.77 -13.82 24.67
CA GLU A 112 4.59 -14.27 26.05
C GLU A 112 5.07 -13.20 27.03
N ILE A 113 6.29 -12.67 26.85
CA ILE A 113 6.85 -11.59 27.67
C ILE A 113 5.96 -10.34 27.64
N LEU A 114 5.45 -9.95 26.48
CA LEU A 114 4.54 -8.79 26.36
C LEU A 114 3.24 -8.98 27.13
N ARG A 115 2.66 -10.18 27.13
CA ARG A 115 1.44 -10.48 27.89
C ARG A 115 1.68 -10.51 29.39
N GLU A 116 2.77 -11.09 29.84
CA GLU A 116 3.13 -11.17 31.26
C GLU A 116 3.47 -9.77 31.83
N ASN A 117 4.08 -8.92 31.03
CA ASN A 117 4.52 -7.58 31.43
C ASN A 117 3.56 -6.45 31.03
N GLU A 118 2.32 -6.77 30.59
CA GLU A 118 1.31 -5.74 30.28
C GLU A 118 1.12 -4.73 31.42
N PRO A 119 1.04 -5.14 32.71
CA PRO A 119 0.90 -4.19 33.83
C PRO A 119 2.08 -3.23 33.95
N SER A 120 3.31 -3.68 33.75
CA SER A 120 4.53 -2.85 33.77
C SER A 120 4.53 -1.85 32.62
N ILE A 121 4.26 -2.32 31.42
CA ILE A 121 4.13 -1.48 30.21
C ILE A 121 3.08 -0.39 30.42
N ARG A 122 1.91 -0.76 30.98
CA ARG A 122 0.84 0.18 31.27
C ARG A 122 1.24 1.18 32.35
N ALA A 123 1.95 0.74 33.38
CA ALA A 123 2.44 1.61 34.44
C ALA A 123 3.42 2.66 33.93
N ALA A 124 4.42 2.28 33.11
CA ALA A 124 5.36 3.19 32.46
C ALA A 124 4.65 4.24 31.60
N ALA A 125 3.70 3.78 30.79
CA ALA A 125 2.89 4.65 29.95
C ALA A 125 2.04 5.64 30.77
N LEU A 126 1.36 5.17 31.82
CA LEU A 126 0.54 6.02 32.72
C LEU A 126 1.38 7.03 33.50
N GLN A 127 2.52 6.64 34.01
CA GLN A 127 3.43 7.53 34.72
C GLN A 127 3.83 8.70 33.83
N THR A 128 4.23 8.43 32.61
CA THR A 128 4.60 9.45 31.63
C THR A 128 3.42 10.33 31.24
N LEU A 129 2.24 9.73 31.03
CA LEU A 129 1.01 10.47 30.75
C LEU A 129 0.66 11.47 31.85
N ARG A 130 0.77 11.05 33.11
CA ARG A 130 0.52 11.90 34.30
C ARG A 130 1.56 12.99 34.45
N ALA A 131 2.82 12.68 34.22
CA ALA A 131 3.91 13.69 34.24
C ALA A 131 3.69 14.76 33.15
N GLY A 132 3.10 14.40 32.01
CA GLY A 132 2.68 15.33 30.98
C GLY A 132 1.41 16.12 31.27
N GLY A 133 0.81 15.94 32.45
CA GLY A 133 -0.39 16.68 32.90
C GLY A 133 -1.72 16.16 32.34
N SER A 134 -1.74 15.05 31.63
CA SER A 134 -2.99 14.46 31.13
C SER A 134 -3.70 13.62 32.20
N THR A 135 -5.02 13.70 32.22
CA THR A 135 -5.90 12.88 33.08
C THR A 135 -6.51 11.70 32.32
N ASP A 136 -6.20 11.53 31.03
CA ASP A 136 -6.68 10.43 30.23
C ASP A 136 -6.23 9.07 30.80
N ASP A 137 -6.90 8.00 30.43
CA ASP A 137 -6.47 6.64 30.76
C ASP A 137 -5.66 6.02 29.58
N ILE A 138 -4.98 4.90 29.87
CA ILE A 138 -4.23 4.12 28.90
C ILE A 138 -4.77 2.70 28.84
N THR A 139 -5.06 2.25 27.63
CA THR A 139 -5.37 0.86 27.33
C THR A 139 -4.21 0.22 26.59
N VAL A 140 -3.66 -0.83 27.13
CA VAL A 140 -2.65 -1.68 26.50
C VAL A 140 -3.34 -2.92 25.96
N THR A 141 -3.15 -3.25 24.71
CA THR A 141 -3.70 -4.47 24.09
C THR A 141 -2.65 -5.11 23.20
N TYR A 142 -2.64 -6.44 23.20
CA TYR A 142 -1.87 -7.24 22.26
C TYR A 142 -2.83 -8.00 21.33
N GLY A 143 -2.63 -7.87 20.02
CA GLY A 143 -3.49 -8.51 19.03
C GLY A 143 -3.21 -8.10 17.59
N LYS A 144 -4.05 -8.58 16.69
CA LYS A 144 -3.94 -8.25 15.27
C LYS A 144 -4.33 -6.79 15.01
N ALA A 145 -3.48 -6.08 14.25
CA ALA A 145 -3.74 -4.72 13.80
C ALA A 145 -3.29 -4.54 12.34
N SER A 146 -4.03 -3.73 11.60
CA SER A 146 -3.67 -3.37 10.22
C SER A 146 -2.74 -2.16 10.21
N PHE A 147 -1.74 -2.24 9.36
CA PHE A 147 -0.74 -1.19 9.16
C PHE A 147 -0.62 -0.86 7.68
N GLU A 148 -0.38 0.41 7.41
CA GLU A 148 0.06 0.86 6.09
C GLU A 148 1.53 0.50 5.87
N GLU A 149 1.98 0.56 4.61
CA GLU A 149 3.38 0.41 4.27
C GLU A 149 4.22 1.48 4.97
N LYS A 150 5.37 1.09 5.47
CA LYS A 150 6.30 2.00 6.14
C LYS A 150 7.73 1.74 5.75
N GLU A 151 8.40 2.79 5.31
CA GLU A 151 9.84 2.81 5.17
C GLU A 151 10.50 3.10 6.54
N THR A 152 11.45 2.27 6.93
CA THR A 152 12.22 2.41 8.17
C THR A 152 13.69 2.13 7.87
N GLY A 153 14.49 3.19 7.75
CA GLY A 153 15.89 3.07 7.33
C GLY A 153 15.99 2.43 5.93
N ASN A 154 16.67 1.29 5.82
CA ASN A 154 16.84 0.55 4.56
C ASN A 154 15.78 -0.54 4.34
N TYR A 155 14.76 -0.61 5.18
CA TYR A 155 13.73 -1.65 5.12
C TYR A 155 12.37 -1.05 4.81
N ILE A 156 11.61 -1.76 3.97
CA ILE A 156 10.21 -1.47 3.70
C ILE A 156 9.40 -2.55 4.41
N LEU A 157 8.55 -2.12 5.34
CA LEU A 157 7.56 -2.99 5.97
C LEU A 157 6.28 -2.93 5.14
N PRO A 158 5.85 -4.03 4.49
CA PRO A 158 4.67 -4.05 3.65
C PRO A 158 3.40 -3.68 4.43
N ALA A 159 2.43 -3.09 3.74
CA ALA A 159 1.09 -2.94 4.30
C ALA A 159 0.48 -4.30 4.60
N GLY A 160 -0.32 -4.40 5.67
CA GLY A 160 -0.98 -5.65 6.03
C GLY A 160 -1.31 -5.78 7.50
N THR A 161 -1.74 -6.99 7.89
CA THR A 161 -2.10 -7.31 9.27
C THR A 161 -0.93 -7.98 9.98
N TYR A 162 -0.59 -7.45 11.14
CA TYR A 162 0.50 -7.91 12.00
C TYR A 162 0.01 -8.14 13.43
N ASP A 163 0.72 -8.98 14.17
CA ASP A 163 0.59 -8.97 15.62
C ASP A 163 1.23 -7.69 16.17
N ALA A 164 0.55 -7.03 17.08
CA ALA A 164 0.96 -5.72 17.56
C ALA A 164 0.63 -5.47 19.02
N LEU A 165 1.58 -4.83 19.72
CA LEU A 165 1.34 -4.16 20.97
C LEU A 165 0.75 -2.78 20.67
N GLN A 166 -0.42 -2.49 21.23
CA GLN A 166 -1.18 -1.28 20.97
C GLN A 166 -1.37 -0.50 22.26
N ILE A 167 -0.88 0.73 22.30
CA ILE A 167 -1.07 1.67 23.40
C ILE A 167 -2.06 2.74 22.96
N ASN A 168 -3.23 2.76 23.56
CA ASN A 168 -4.29 3.70 23.25
C ASN A 168 -4.45 4.70 24.42
N ILE A 169 -4.30 5.98 24.13
CA ILE A 169 -4.45 7.08 25.09
C ILE A 169 -5.86 7.64 24.96
N GLY A 170 -6.61 7.66 26.06
CA GLY A 170 -7.96 8.19 26.12
C GLY A 170 -8.88 7.54 25.06
N ARG A 171 -9.46 8.37 24.18
CA ARG A 171 -10.39 7.93 23.13
C ARG A 171 -9.70 7.33 21.90
N ALA A 172 -8.37 7.42 21.81
CA ALA A 172 -7.55 6.93 20.71
C ALA A 172 -8.02 7.40 19.32
N LYS A 173 -8.47 8.64 19.20
CA LYS A 173 -8.96 9.23 17.94
C LYS A 173 -7.91 10.03 17.17
N GLY A 174 -6.75 10.25 17.77
CA GLY A 174 -5.65 10.96 17.12
C GLY A 174 -4.82 10.08 16.20
N HIS A 175 -3.90 10.73 15.49
CA HIS A 175 -2.97 10.06 14.58
C HIS A 175 -2.13 9.02 15.32
N ASN A 176 -1.93 7.87 14.64
CA ASN A 176 -1.06 6.82 15.14
C ASN A 176 0.41 7.20 14.98
N TRP A 177 1.20 6.75 15.91
CA TRP A 177 2.62 6.49 15.70
C TRP A 177 2.84 4.99 15.74
N TRP A 178 3.64 4.46 14.81
CA TRP A 178 3.94 3.03 14.75
C TRP A 178 5.40 2.75 14.37
N CYS A 179 5.88 1.64 14.82
CA CYS A 179 7.20 1.11 14.54
C CYS A 179 7.11 -0.35 14.05
#